data_2c03546648928828e271eddca4601450
#
_entry.id   2c03546648928828e271eddca4601450
#
_cell.length_a   1.000
_cell.length_b   1.000
_cell.length_c   1.000
_cell.angle_alpha   90.00
_cell.angle_beta   90.00
_cell.angle_gamma   90.00
#
_symmetry.space_group_name_H-M   'P 1'
#
loop_
_entity.id
_entity.type
_entity.pdbx_description
1 polymer ?
#
loop_
_entity_poly.entity_id
_entity_poly.type
_entity_poly.pdbx_seq_one_letter_code
_entity_poly.pdbx_strand_id
1 'polypeptide(L)'
;MLKKNSFNYEELIDCANGKLFGPGNAKLPSPPMLMFNRITNVEENKGKFNKGIIEAEFDIKEKMWFFDCHFKEDPVMPGCLGLDAMWQLVGFYLGWRGEPGRGRALGVNSVKFTGEVLTT
;
A
#
# COMPACT_ATOMS: atom_id res chain seq x y z
N MET A 1 -14.41 -6.27 21.24
CA MET A 1 -12.99 -5.92 21.09
C MET A 1 -12.79 -5.03 19.89
N LEU A 2 -12.08 -3.94 20.06
CA LEU A 2 -11.80 -3.05 18.95
C LEU A 2 -10.73 -3.67 18.02
N LYS A 3 -10.94 -3.56 16.72
CA LYS A 3 -9.92 -3.94 15.76
C LYS A 3 -8.72 -3.00 15.87
N LYS A 4 -7.53 -3.54 15.69
CA LYS A 4 -6.33 -2.75 15.56
C LYS A 4 -6.47 -1.90 14.29
N ASN A 5 -6.17 -0.62 14.39
CA ASN A 5 -6.37 0.30 13.27
C ASN A 5 -5.10 1.03 12.81
N SER A 6 -3.94 0.60 13.30
CA SER A 6 -2.66 1.10 12.81
C SER A 6 -1.66 -0.04 12.83
N PHE A 7 -0.70 -0.01 11.91
CA PHE A 7 0.25 -1.11 11.73
C PHE A 7 1.62 -0.54 11.43
N ASN A 8 2.63 -1.04 12.16
CA ASN A 8 4.02 -0.65 11.94
C ASN A 8 4.65 -1.49 10.83
N TYR A 9 5.89 -1.21 10.47
CA TYR A 9 6.56 -1.88 9.36
C TYR A 9 6.69 -3.39 9.59
N GLU A 10 7.02 -3.80 10.82
CA GLU A 10 7.15 -5.23 11.14
C GLU A 10 5.83 -5.97 10.92
N GLU A 11 4.73 -5.35 11.28
CA GLU A 11 3.40 -5.94 11.07
C GLU A 11 3.06 -6.03 9.58
N LEU A 12 3.50 -5.06 8.78
CA LEU A 12 3.33 -5.12 7.33
C LEU A 12 4.16 -6.26 6.72
N ILE A 13 5.37 -6.48 7.23
CA ILE A 13 6.19 -7.61 6.81
C ILE A 13 5.53 -8.93 7.20
N ASP A 14 4.93 -9.02 8.38
CA ASP A 14 4.16 -10.19 8.79
C ASP A 14 3.01 -10.46 7.81
N CYS A 15 2.34 -9.39 7.37
CA CYS A 15 1.29 -9.51 6.36
C CYS A 15 1.84 -10.06 5.04
N ALA A 16 3.01 -9.57 4.61
CA ALA A 16 3.65 -10.06 3.40
C ALA A 16 4.03 -11.54 3.49
N ASN A 17 4.35 -12.00 4.70
CA ASN A 17 4.69 -13.39 4.95
C ASN A 17 3.47 -14.29 5.22
N GLY A 18 2.26 -13.72 5.10
CA GLY A 18 1.02 -14.49 5.29
C GLY A 18 0.63 -14.72 6.73
N LYS A 19 1.28 -14.03 7.67
CA LYS A 19 1.05 -14.25 9.10
C LYS A 19 -0.06 -13.38 9.70
N LEU A 20 -0.39 -12.27 9.05
CA LEU A 20 -1.34 -11.33 9.65
C LEU A 20 -2.79 -11.78 9.44
N PHE A 21 -3.15 -12.19 8.23
CA PHE A 21 -4.52 -12.56 7.89
C PHE A 21 -4.71 -14.06 7.68
N GLY A 22 -3.64 -14.82 7.74
CA GLY A 22 -3.67 -16.27 7.68
C GLY A 22 -3.57 -16.85 6.27
N PRO A 23 -3.40 -18.19 6.17
CA PRO A 23 -3.22 -18.85 4.89
C PRO A 23 -4.40 -18.64 3.94
N GLY A 24 -4.10 -18.43 2.67
CA GLY A 24 -5.12 -18.25 1.64
C GLY A 24 -5.79 -16.88 1.61
N ASN A 25 -5.44 -15.99 2.53
CA ASN A 25 -6.01 -14.65 2.62
C ASN A 25 -5.06 -13.59 2.08
N ALA A 26 -5.50 -12.34 2.12
CA ALA A 26 -4.75 -11.22 1.56
C ALA A 26 -3.33 -11.14 2.13
N LYS A 27 -2.37 -10.84 1.26
CA LYS A 27 -0.98 -10.58 1.62
C LYS A 27 -0.53 -9.31 0.94
N LEU A 28 0.29 -8.53 1.63
CA LEU A 28 1.03 -7.45 0.99
C LEU A 28 2.19 -8.06 0.20
N PRO A 29 2.67 -7.36 -0.85
CA PRO A 29 3.93 -7.77 -1.46
C PRO A 29 5.08 -7.51 -0.50
N SER A 30 6.15 -8.29 -0.66
CA SER A 30 7.38 -8.09 0.10
C SER A 30 8.19 -6.95 -0.49
N PRO A 31 9.09 -6.32 0.28
CA PRO A 31 10.06 -5.39 -0.31
C PRO A 31 10.86 -6.07 -1.41
N PRO A 32 11.21 -5.36 -2.49
CA PRO A 32 11.07 -3.92 -2.66
C PRO A 32 9.74 -3.47 -3.27
N MET A 33 8.76 -4.36 -3.48
CA MET A 33 7.49 -4.01 -4.08
C MET A 33 6.51 -3.37 -3.08
N LEU A 34 6.70 -3.58 -1.79
CA LEU A 34 5.88 -2.95 -0.74
C LEU A 34 6.05 -1.43 -0.79
N MET A 35 4.96 -0.70 -0.97
CA MET A 35 5.00 0.73 -1.27
C MET A 35 4.55 1.64 -0.11
N PHE A 36 4.63 1.19 1.12
CA PHE A 36 4.42 2.05 2.29
C PHE A 36 5.12 1.45 3.51
N ASN A 37 5.43 2.32 4.46
CA ASN A 37 6.19 1.93 5.66
C ASN A 37 5.30 1.67 6.85
N ARG A 38 4.11 2.28 6.88
CA ARG A 38 3.16 2.08 7.97
C ARG A 38 1.76 2.43 7.52
N ILE A 39 0.79 1.82 8.17
CA ILE A 39 -0.61 2.21 8.04
C ILE A 39 -0.98 2.97 9.29
N THR A 40 -1.37 4.22 9.13
CA THR A 40 -1.63 5.11 10.25
C THR A 40 -3.06 5.03 10.73
N ASN A 41 -4.00 4.65 9.86
CA ASN A 41 -5.39 4.55 10.24
C ASN A 41 -6.17 3.65 9.29
N VAL A 42 -7.04 2.82 9.84
CA VAL A 42 -8.04 2.03 9.08
C VAL A 42 -9.34 2.11 9.85
N GLU A 43 -10.41 2.52 9.19
CA GLU A 43 -11.74 2.58 9.82
C GLU A 43 -12.83 2.21 8.82
N GLU A 44 -13.83 1.48 9.29
CA GLU A 44 -15.04 1.22 8.52
C GLU A 44 -16.00 2.40 8.68
N ASN A 45 -16.89 2.57 7.72
CA ASN A 45 -17.97 3.57 7.78
C ASN A 45 -17.47 5.00 7.89
N LYS A 46 -16.28 5.27 7.38
CA LYS A 46 -15.71 6.61 7.30
C LYS A 46 -15.22 6.89 5.88
N GLY A 47 -14.65 8.07 5.68
CA GLY A 47 -14.17 8.50 4.38
C GLY A 47 -15.24 9.20 3.57
N LYS A 48 -14.85 9.63 2.39
CA LYS A 48 -15.69 10.43 1.50
C LYS A 48 -17.04 9.78 1.18
N PHE A 49 -17.06 8.46 1.03
CA PHE A 49 -18.25 7.72 0.66
C PHE A 49 -18.87 6.96 1.82
N ASN A 50 -18.35 7.18 3.02
CA ASN A 50 -18.82 6.53 4.25
C ASN A 50 -18.78 4.99 4.17
N LYS A 51 -17.83 4.47 3.41
CA LYS A 51 -17.66 3.02 3.21
C LYS A 51 -16.32 2.50 3.73
N GLY A 52 -15.51 3.38 4.28
CA GLY A 52 -14.23 3.02 4.87
C GLY A 52 -13.11 3.92 4.39
N ILE A 53 -12.06 3.98 5.20
CA ILE A 53 -10.85 4.74 4.88
C ILE A 53 -9.64 3.96 5.35
N ILE A 54 -8.56 4.02 4.58
CA ILE A 54 -7.25 3.52 4.97
C ILE A 54 -6.20 4.56 4.60
N GLU A 55 -5.32 4.84 5.54
CA GLU A 55 -4.28 5.85 5.38
C GLU A 55 -2.93 5.26 5.72
N ALA A 56 -1.93 5.59 4.91
CA ALA A 56 -0.59 5.04 5.05
C ALA A 56 0.45 6.10 4.71
N GLU A 57 1.69 5.83 5.11
CA GLU A 57 2.82 6.70 4.82
C GLU A 57 3.96 5.91 4.22
N PHE A 58 4.61 6.50 3.24
CA PHE A 58 5.78 5.94 2.60
C PHE A 58 6.96 6.91 2.79
N ASP A 59 8.01 6.43 3.46
CA ASP A 59 9.22 7.22 3.70
C ASP A 59 10.08 7.20 2.44
N ILE A 60 10.11 8.31 1.72
CA ILE A 60 10.88 8.42 0.49
C ILE A 60 12.33 8.65 0.84
N LYS A 61 13.22 7.81 0.30
CA LYS A 61 14.66 7.91 0.54
C LYS A 61 15.39 7.96 -0.78
N GLU A 62 16.45 8.75 -0.81
CA GLU A 62 17.25 9.00 -2.01
C GLU A 62 17.77 7.72 -2.67
N LYS A 63 18.09 6.70 -1.88
CA LYS A 63 18.68 5.45 -2.38
C LYS A 63 17.67 4.36 -2.72
N MET A 64 16.41 4.70 -2.87
CA MET A 64 15.43 3.71 -3.30
C MET A 64 15.72 3.24 -4.72
N TRP A 65 15.46 1.94 -4.96
CA TRP A 65 15.86 1.29 -6.20
C TRP A 65 15.33 1.96 -7.48
N PHE A 66 14.09 2.49 -7.43
CA PHE A 66 13.49 3.09 -8.62
C PHE A 66 14.14 4.42 -9.01
N PHE A 67 14.78 5.10 -8.07
CA PHE A 67 15.45 6.37 -8.38
C PHE A 67 16.73 6.17 -9.20
N ASP A 68 17.37 5.00 -9.09
CA ASP A 68 18.59 4.72 -9.85
C ASP A 68 18.32 4.50 -11.34
N CYS A 69 17.11 4.05 -11.68
CA CYS A 69 16.79 3.63 -13.04
C CYS A 69 15.65 4.40 -13.68
N HIS A 70 14.98 5.26 -12.94
CA HIS A 70 13.83 6.00 -13.45
C HIS A 70 13.92 7.47 -13.04
N PHE A 71 14.67 8.24 -13.71
CA PHE A 71 15.53 7.91 -14.84
C PHE A 71 16.99 8.17 -14.46
N LYS A 72 17.93 7.65 -15.23
CA LYS A 72 19.34 7.88 -14.99
C LYS A 72 19.63 9.39 -14.98
N GLU A 73 20.22 9.89 -13.87
CA GLU A 73 20.49 11.31 -13.66
C GLU A 73 19.25 12.21 -13.60
N ASP A 74 18.07 11.61 -13.52
CA ASP A 74 16.80 12.34 -13.42
C ASP A 74 15.83 11.51 -12.58
N PRO A 75 16.05 11.42 -11.26
CA PRO A 75 15.28 10.53 -10.42
C PRO A 75 13.88 11.06 -10.15
N VAL A 76 12.91 10.23 -10.47
CA VAL A 76 11.51 10.46 -10.13
C VAL A 76 10.85 9.11 -9.85
N MET A 77 10.01 9.05 -8.83
CA MET A 77 9.29 7.82 -8.53
C MET A 77 8.31 7.50 -9.66
N PRO A 78 8.34 6.28 -10.22
CA PRO A 78 7.35 5.91 -11.23
C PRO A 78 5.93 6.06 -10.70
N GLY A 79 5.07 6.78 -11.44
CA GLY A 79 3.68 6.97 -11.04
C GLY A 79 2.92 5.66 -10.88
N CYS A 80 3.25 4.65 -11.68
CA CYS A 80 2.64 3.32 -11.57
C CYS A 80 2.88 2.68 -10.20
N LEU A 81 3.97 3.00 -9.51
CA LEU A 81 4.20 2.50 -8.15
C LEU A 81 3.27 3.16 -7.14
N GLY A 82 2.94 4.42 -7.33
CA GLY A 82 1.93 5.09 -6.52
C GLY A 82 0.55 4.47 -6.71
N LEU A 83 0.19 4.13 -7.95
CA LEU A 83 -1.04 3.41 -8.21
C LEU A 83 -1.02 2.04 -7.55
N ASP A 84 0.10 1.32 -7.64
CA ASP A 84 0.21 0.02 -7.01
C ASP A 84 0.08 0.13 -5.48
N ALA A 85 0.60 1.20 -4.89
CA ALA A 85 0.41 1.44 -3.45
C ALA A 85 -1.07 1.52 -3.09
N MET A 86 -1.89 2.17 -3.93
CA MET A 86 -3.33 2.23 -3.70
C MET A 86 -3.96 0.84 -3.79
N TRP A 87 -3.58 0.03 -4.77
CA TRP A 87 -4.06 -1.36 -4.85
C TRP A 87 -3.63 -2.19 -3.65
N GLN A 88 -2.40 -2.00 -3.16
CA GLN A 88 -1.90 -2.68 -1.96
C GLN A 88 -2.76 -2.32 -0.74
N LEU A 89 -3.12 -1.05 -0.61
CA LEU A 89 -3.98 -0.61 0.49
C LEU A 89 -5.39 -1.19 0.39
N VAL A 90 -5.95 -1.26 -0.81
CA VAL A 90 -7.26 -1.90 -1.00
C VAL A 90 -7.21 -3.36 -0.58
N GLY A 91 -6.20 -4.09 -1.01
CA GLY A 91 -6.03 -5.49 -0.62
C GLY A 91 -5.89 -5.67 0.88
N PHE A 92 -5.09 -4.82 1.51
CA PHE A 92 -4.93 -4.86 2.96
C PHE A 92 -6.27 -4.58 3.67
N TYR A 93 -7.00 -3.57 3.20
CA TYR A 93 -8.29 -3.21 3.78
C TYR A 93 -9.28 -4.39 3.74
N LEU A 94 -9.33 -5.11 2.63
CA LEU A 94 -10.22 -6.27 2.52
C LEU A 94 -9.82 -7.36 3.51
N GLY A 95 -8.52 -7.65 3.64
CA GLY A 95 -8.04 -8.59 4.64
C GLY A 95 -8.36 -8.15 6.06
N TRP A 96 -8.17 -6.87 6.34
CA TRP A 96 -8.47 -6.30 7.65
C TRP A 96 -9.96 -6.42 8.00
N ARG A 97 -10.84 -6.27 7.02
CA ARG A 97 -12.27 -6.47 7.22
C ARG A 97 -12.65 -7.93 7.45
N GLY A 98 -11.76 -8.84 7.13
CA GLY A 98 -12.03 -10.27 7.26
C GLY A 98 -12.53 -10.93 5.99
N GLU A 99 -12.46 -10.25 4.84
CA GLU A 99 -12.85 -10.84 3.57
C GLU A 99 -11.88 -11.99 3.23
N PRO A 100 -12.36 -13.18 2.94
CA PRO A 100 -11.48 -14.32 2.66
C PRO A 100 -10.94 -14.27 1.24
N GLY A 101 -9.82 -14.97 1.04
CA GLY A 101 -9.25 -15.13 -0.29
C GLY A 101 -8.23 -14.08 -0.65
N ARG A 102 -7.70 -14.21 -1.86
CA ARG A 102 -6.68 -13.32 -2.40
C ARG A 102 -7.25 -12.52 -3.55
N GLY A 103 -6.88 -11.22 -3.59
CA GLY A 103 -7.32 -10.35 -4.66
C GLY A 103 -6.31 -10.21 -5.78
N ARG A 104 -6.80 -9.80 -6.93
CA ARG A 104 -5.98 -9.41 -8.07
C ARG A 104 -6.59 -8.16 -8.66
N ALA A 105 -5.76 -7.17 -8.96
CA ALA A 105 -6.22 -5.96 -9.62
C ALA A 105 -6.65 -6.32 -11.05
N LEU A 106 -7.83 -5.89 -11.42
CA LEU A 106 -8.37 -6.16 -12.75
C LEU A 106 -8.29 -4.94 -13.67
N GLY A 107 -8.33 -3.76 -13.10
CA GLY A 107 -8.28 -2.55 -13.89
C GLY A 107 -8.63 -1.33 -13.10
N VAL A 108 -8.56 -0.20 -13.75
CA VAL A 108 -8.89 1.11 -13.21
C VAL A 108 -9.46 1.97 -14.34
N ASN A 109 -10.49 2.76 -14.04
CA ASN A 109 -11.14 3.55 -15.08
C ASN A 109 -10.30 4.75 -15.55
N SER A 110 -9.65 5.43 -14.64
CA SER A 110 -8.90 6.63 -14.97
C SER A 110 -7.85 6.90 -13.90
N VAL A 111 -6.66 7.25 -14.34
CA VAL A 111 -5.57 7.66 -13.45
C VAL A 111 -4.96 8.92 -14.01
N LYS A 112 -4.74 9.91 -13.13
CA LYS A 112 -4.03 11.12 -13.49
C LYS A 112 -2.92 11.36 -12.47
N PHE A 113 -1.74 11.64 -12.95
CA PHE A 113 -0.60 11.99 -12.12
C PHE A 113 -0.41 13.50 -12.22
N THR A 114 -0.73 14.21 -11.13
CA THR A 114 -0.71 15.66 -11.10
C THR A 114 0.51 16.24 -10.42
N GLY A 115 1.45 15.40 -10.00
CA GLY A 115 2.68 15.81 -9.34
C GLY A 115 3.73 14.74 -9.48
N GLU A 116 4.92 15.05 -8.99
CA GLU A 116 6.06 14.15 -9.01
C GLU A 116 6.51 13.86 -7.58
N VAL A 117 7.02 12.65 -7.34
CA VAL A 117 7.66 12.29 -6.08
C VAL A 117 9.16 12.20 -6.36
N LEU A 118 9.89 13.11 -5.79
CA LEU A 118 11.33 13.27 -6.01
C LEU A 118 12.12 12.83 -4.79
N THR A 119 13.44 12.85 -4.92
CA THR A 119 14.34 12.46 -3.83
C THR A 119 14.41 13.46 -2.68
N THR A 120 13.94 14.66 -2.91
CA THR A 120 13.95 15.73 -1.89
C THR A 120 12.61 16.45 -1.85
#